data_4c68688551bfa8f1d393fe77c2f9a10a
#
_entry.id   4c68688551bfa8f1d393fe77c2f9a10a
#
_cell.length_a   1.000
_cell.length_b   1.000
_cell.length_c   1.000
_cell.angle_alpha   90.00
_cell.angle_beta   90.00
_cell.angle_gamma   90.00
#
_symmetry.space_group_name_H-M   'P 1'
#
loop_
_entity.id
_entity.type
_entity.pdbx_description
1 polymer ?
#
loop_
_entity_poly.entity_id
_entity_poly.type
_entity_poly.pdbx_seq_one_letter_code
_entity_poly.pdbx_strand_id
1 'polypeptide(L)'
;MHTWKISQRLMAGFGLVIVALLGMSIYSMLIARGIDGALTANATQNAVIQRAAINFRGSAHDRSIAVRDVVLAPSEDARKKEVESIARLADFYAKSATQLDAVLQTATQVPPEVGPMVQALKDIEARTVATTAKVVALVQSGDRTGAEALLWAEAKPQYEQWLAAANKLIDYEEARIIKNSATANQDASQFTGVMLAITLLAMLISVAATVIVSRSIGRELGAEPSEVRAVVQAIQQGDLTVPVHVKAG
;
A
#
# COMPACT_ATOMS: atom_id res chain seq x y z
N MET A 1 -17.65 -34.39 -32.45
CA MET A 1 -16.61 -34.87 -31.51
C MET A 1 -16.19 -36.32 -31.77
N HIS A 2 -16.71 -36.99 -32.78
CA HIS A 2 -16.40 -38.40 -33.07
C HIS A 2 -15.04 -38.68 -33.71
N THR A 3 -14.24 -37.69 -34.03
CA THR A 3 -12.97 -37.83 -34.76
C THR A 3 -11.71 -37.69 -33.94
N TRP A 4 -11.82 -37.29 -32.66
CA TRP A 4 -10.63 -37.09 -31.83
C TRP A 4 -10.16 -38.39 -31.16
N LYS A 5 -8.86 -38.69 -31.31
CA LYS A 5 -8.19 -39.78 -30.57
C LYS A 5 -8.23 -39.54 -29.07
N ILE A 6 -8.21 -40.58 -28.26
CA ILE A 6 -8.20 -40.49 -26.78
C ILE A 6 -7.10 -39.56 -26.31
N SER A 7 -5.90 -39.65 -26.90
CA SER A 7 -4.78 -38.76 -26.55
C SER A 7 -5.07 -37.26 -26.79
N GLN A 8 -5.79 -36.92 -27.88
CA GLN A 8 -6.16 -35.55 -28.18
C GLN A 8 -7.18 -34.98 -27.17
N ARG A 9 -8.13 -35.80 -26.75
CA ARG A 9 -9.13 -35.44 -25.71
C ARG A 9 -8.47 -35.20 -24.35
N LEU A 10 -7.51 -36.06 -23.96
CA LEU A 10 -6.70 -35.90 -22.77
C LEU A 10 -5.84 -34.63 -22.83
N MET A 11 -5.13 -34.43 -23.94
CA MET A 11 -4.30 -33.22 -24.12
C MET A 11 -5.14 -31.93 -24.08
N ALA A 12 -6.34 -31.92 -24.66
CA ALA A 12 -7.23 -30.76 -24.61
C ALA A 12 -7.73 -30.49 -23.18
N GLY A 13 -8.13 -31.53 -22.43
CA GLY A 13 -8.58 -31.38 -21.05
C GLY A 13 -7.47 -30.90 -20.11
N PHE A 14 -6.31 -31.55 -20.13
CA PHE A 14 -5.17 -31.10 -19.31
C PHE A 14 -4.62 -29.75 -19.75
N GLY A 15 -4.56 -29.48 -21.07
CA GLY A 15 -4.12 -28.20 -21.62
C GLY A 15 -4.98 -27.05 -21.14
N LEU A 16 -6.29 -27.22 -21.08
CA LEU A 16 -7.22 -26.19 -20.59
C LEU A 16 -7.00 -25.91 -19.11
N VAL A 17 -6.76 -26.93 -18.28
CA VAL A 17 -6.45 -26.77 -16.86
C VAL A 17 -5.12 -26.02 -16.67
N ILE A 18 -4.09 -26.37 -17.46
CA ILE A 18 -2.78 -25.70 -17.40
C ILE A 18 -2.92 -24.21 -17.78
N VAL A 19 -3.66 -23.90 -18.83
CA VAL A 19 -3.92 -22.51 -19.26
C VAL A 19 -4.67 -21.74 -18.16
N ALA A 20 -5.66 -22.36 -17.53
CA ALA A 20 -6.38 -21.74 -16.41
C ALA A 20 -5.45 -21.46 -15.21
N LEU A 21 -4.58 -22.39 -14.84
CA LEU A 21 -3.61 -22.22 -13.77
C LEU A 21 -2.57 -21.13 -14.07
N LEU A 22 -2.07 -21.06 -15.32
CA LEU A 22 -1.14 -20.00 -15.73
C LEU A 22 -1.82 -18.63 -15.70
N GLY A 23 -3.05 -18.51 -16.21
CA GLY A 23 -3.82 -17.27 -16.16
C GLY A 23 -4.06 -16.81 -14.72
N MET A 24 -4.41 -17.74 -13.83
CA MET A 24 -4.58 -17.50 -12.41
C MET A 24 -3.29 -17.02 -11.73
N SER A 25 -2.15 -17.63 -12.05
CA SER A 25 -0.84 -17.24 -11.51
C SER A 25 -0.44 -15.83 -11.95
N ILE A 26 -0.65 -15.48 -13.23
CA ILE A 26 -0.36 -14.15 -13.76
C ILE A 26 -1.26 -13.10 -13.10
N TYR A 27 -2.56 -13.37 -13.02
CA TYR A 27 -3.52 -12.48 -12.36
C TYR A 27 -3.15 -12.25 -10.89
N SER A 28 -2.83 -13.32 -10.15
CA SER A 28 -2.37 -13.26 -8.75
C SER A 28 -1.15 -12.37 -8.58
N MET A 29 -0.16 -12.52 -9.46
CA MET A 29 1.07 -11.73 -9.43
C MET A 29 0.79 -10.23 -9.66
N LEU A 30 -0.10 -9.88 -10.57
CA LEU A 30 -0.44 -8.48 -10.87
C LEU A 30 -1.13 -7.82 -9.69
N ILE A 31 -2.13 -8.47 -9.08
CA ILE A 31 -2.85 -7.95 -7.91
C ILE A 31 -1.92 -7.84 -6.69
N ALA A 32 -1.13 -8.88 -6.43
CA ALA A 32 -0.18 -8.86 -5.31
C ALA A 32 0.82 -7.70 -5.42
N ARG A 33 1.34 -7.42 -6.63
CA ARG A 33 2.23 -6.28 -6.87
C ARG A 33 1.54 -4.94 -6.67
N GLY A 34 0.27 -4.81 -7.04
CA GLY A 34 -0.52 -3.59 -6.82
C GLY A 34 -0.70 -3.30 -5.32
N ILE A 35 -1.09 -4.32 -4.56
CA ILE A 35 -1.24 -4.23 -3.10
C ILE A 35 0.10 -3.90 -2.42
N ASP A 36 1.16 -4.62 -2.76
CA ASP A 36 2.51 -4.39 -2.20
C ASP A 36 3.00 -2.98 -2.50
N GLY A 37 2.81 -2.49 -3.73
CA GLY A 37 3.17 -1.13 -4.13
C GLY A 37 2.42 -0.07 -3.33
N ALA A 38 1.11 -0.24 -3.10
CA ALA A 38 0.29 0.68 -2.32
C ALA A 38 0.72 0.71 -0.84
N LEU A 39 0.97 -0.46 -0.24
CA LEU A 39 1.41 -0.57 1.15
C LEU A 39 2.83 -0.03 1.33
N THR A 40 3.74 -0.32 0.40
CA THR A 40 5.12 0.19 0.41
C THR A 40 5.12 1.72 0.30
N ALA A 41 4.34 2.30 -0.62
CA ALA A 41 4.23 3.75 -0.76
C ALA A 41 3.68 4.39 0.53
N ASN A 42 2.69 3.77 1.18
CA ASN A 42 2.17 4.24 2.45
C ASN A 42 3.25 4.22 3.56
N ALA A 43 4.00 3.13 3.68
CA ALA A 43 4.98 2.96 4.76
C ALA A 43 6.24 3.82 4.56
N THR A 44 6.76 3.90 3.34
CA THR A 44 8.07 4.52 3.06
C THR A 44 8.00 5.97 2.59
N GLN A 45 6.84 6.43 2.11
CA GLN A 45 6.66 7.78 1.59
C GLN A 45 5.59 8.55 2.38
N ASN A 46 4.32 8.18 2.25
CA ASN A 46 3.20 8.95 2.77
C ASN A 46 3.27 9.11 4.30
N ALA A 47 3.51 8.02 5.03
CA ALA A 47 3.63 8.06 6.48
C ALA A 47 4.88 8.85 6.96
N VAL A 48 5.96 8.84 6.18
CA VAL A 48 7.17 9.61 6.52
C VAL A 48 6.93 11.10 6.31
N ILE A 49 6.29 11.50 5.19
CA ILE A 49 5.90 12.89 4.92
C ILE A 49 4.93 13.38 6.01
N GLN A 50 3.89 12.58 6.31
CA GLN A 50 2.93 12.90 7.37
C GLN A 50 3.62 13.07 8.72
N ARG A 51 4.53 12.16 9.08
CA ARG A 51 5.29 12.25 10.34
C ARG A 51 6.14 13.52 10.42
N ALA A 52 6.80 13.90 9.33
CA ALA A 52 7.56 15.14 9.27
C ALA A 52 6.63 16.35 9.49
N ALA A 53 5.47 16.39 8.83
CA ALA A 53 4.48 17.46 9.00
C ALA A 53 3.91 17.54 10.43
N ILE A 54 3.68 16.39 11.10
CA ILE A 54 3.28 16.34 12.51
C ILE A 54 4.38 16.92 13.41
N ASN A 55 5.65 16.59 13.15
CA ASN A 55 6.78 17.13 13.89
C ASN A 55 6.91 18.64 13.66
N PHE A 56 6.69 19.12 12.43
CA PHE A 56 6.65 20.57 12.13
C PHE A 56 5.55 21.28 12.91
N ARG A 57 4.35 20.71 12.91
CA ARG A 57 3.22 21.24 13.65
C ARG A 57 3.51 21.31 15.16
N GLY A 58 4.04 20.22 15.74
CA GLY A 58 4.41 20.18 17.16
C GLY A 58 5.46 21.24 17.49
N SER A 59 6.55 21.31 16.72
CA SER A 59 7.60 22.31 16.91
C SER A 59 7.09 23.74 16.77
N ALA A 60 6.25 24.05 15.77
CA ALA A 60 5.67 25.38 15.58
C ALA A 60 4.73 25.74 16.75
N HIS A 61 3.89 24.80 17.20
CA HIS A 61 3.00 25.01 18.34
C HIS A 61 3.78 25.34 19.62
N ASP A 62 4.78 24.54 19.96
CA ASP A 62 5.55 24.73 21.19
C ASP A 62 6.41 25.98 21.11
N ARG A 63 6.95 26.35 19.93
CA ARG A 63 7.62 27.65 19.75
C ARG A 63 6.67 28.83 19.90
N SER A 64 5.40 28.71 19.49
CA SER A 64 4.40 29.76 19.70
C SER A 64 4.14 30.04 21.17
N ILE A 65 4.19 29.00 22.00
CA ILE A 65 4.11 29.09 23.45
C ILE A 65 5.39 29.73 24.01
N ALA A 66 6.54 29.19 23.64
CA ALA A 66 7.83 29.66 24.14
C ALA A 66 8.11 31.14 23.81
N VAL A 67 7.77 31.62 22.58
CA VAL A 67 7.95 33.04 22.24
C VAL A 67 7.05 33.96 23.07
N ARG A 68 5.82 33.53 23.38
CA ARG A 68 4.94 34.27 24.28
C ARG A 68 5.51 34.29 25.70
N ASP A 69 6.04 33.16 26.16
CA ASP A 69 6.61 33.01 27.50
C ASP A 69 7.93 33.78 27.62
N VAL A 70 8.71 33.99 26.55
CA VAL A 70 9.83 34.95 26.51
C VAL A 70 9.39 36.38 26.88
N VAL A 71 8.25 36.84 26.32
CA VAL A 71 7.70 38.17 26.57
C VAL A 71 7.16 38.29 28.00
N LEU A 72 6.54 37.23 28.52
CA LEU A 72 5.90 37.20 29.84
C LEU A 72 6.84 36.82 30.96
N ALA A 73 8.04 36.35 30.67
CA ALA A 73 8.98 35.82 31.69
C ALA A 73 9.19 36.78 32.85
N PRO A 74 9.07 36.33 34.12
CA PRO A 74 9.21 37.17 35.29
C PRO A 74 10.68 37.48 35.64
N SER A 75 11.62 36.71 35.06
CA SER A 75 13.06 36.88 35.31
C SER A 75 13.88 36.61 34.05
N GLU A 76 15.13 37.07 34.09
CA GLU A 76 16.08 36.81 32.98
C GLU A 76 16.39 35.30 32.83
N ASP A 77 16.53 34.58 33.94
CA ASP A 77 16.77 33.14 33.92
C ASP A 77 15.59 32.36 33.31
N ALA A 78 14.35 32.76 33.62
CA ALA A 78 13.16 32.16 33.03
C ALA A 78 13.14 32.40 31.49
N ARG A 79 13.41 33.64 31.08
CA ARG A 79 13.49 34.04 29.68
C ARG A 79 14.54 33.24 28.90
N LYS A 80 15.74 33.10 29.50
CA LYS A 80 16.84 32.35 28.88
C LYS A 80 16.43 30.90 28.61
N LYS A 81 15.73 30.25 29.52
CA LYS A 81 15.22 28.88 29.37
C LYS A 81 14.26 28.76 28.17
N GLU A 82 13.38 29.76 27.99
CA GLU A 82 12.45 29.76 26.87
C GLU A 82 13.16 29.99 25.52
N VAL A 83 14.16 30.89 25.46
CA VAL A 83 15.00 31.07 24.28
C VAL A 83 15.76 29.78 23.93
N GLU A 84 16.32 29.10 24.92
CA GLU A 84 16.95 27.78 24.73
C GLU A 84 15.93 26.72 24.24
N SER A 85 14.69 26.79 24.71
CA SER A 85 13.60 25.92 24.24
C SER A 85 13.28 26.15 22.77
N ILE A 86 13.17 27.41 22.34
CA ILE A 86 12.98 27.76 20.94
C ILE A 86 14.09 27.17 20.07
N ALA A 87 15.36 27.26 20.51
CA ALA A 87 16.50 26.70 19.78
C ALA A 87 16.42 25.15 19.65
N ARG A 88 16.13 24.45 20.75
CA ARG A 88 15.95 22.98 20.72
C ARG A 88 14.82 22.54 19.79
N LEU A 89 13.71 23.28 19.78
CA LEU A 89 12.58 23.00 18.91
C LEU A 89 12.92 23.30 17.44
N ALA A 90 13.78 24.30 17.17
CA ALA A 90 14.29 24.56 15.85
C ALA A 90 15.18 23.43 15.33
N ASP A 91 16.06 22.86 16.17
CA ASP A 91 16.89 21.71 15.81
C ASP A 91 16.05 20.47 15.53
N PHE A 92 15.00 20.24 16.33
CA PHE A 92 14.06 19.14 16.10
C PHE A 92 13.33 19.28 14.75
N TYR A 93 12.88 20.50 14.45
CA TYR A 93 12.26 20.81 13.17
C TYR A 93 13.22 20.57 12.00
N ALA A 94 14.46 21.05 12.09
CA ALA A 94 15.46 20.91 11.04
C ALA A 94 15.79 19.45 10.73
N LYS A 95 15.87 18.59 11.75
CA LYS A 95 16.03 17.14 11.57
C LYS A 95 14.88 16.53 10.79
N SER A 96 13.65 16.92 11.12
CA SER A 96 12.46 16.44 10.40
C SER A 96 12.40 16.96 8.96
N ALA A 97 12.87 18.20 8.71
CA ALA A 97 12.97 18.78 7.37
C ALA A 97 13.98 18.00 6.50
N THR A 98 15.14 17.63 7.07
CA THR A 98 16.12 16.80 6.36
C THR A 98 15.55 15.43 5.96
N GLN A 99 14.76 14.80 6.85
CA GLN A 99 14.10 13.53 6.54
C GLN A 99 13.04 13.69 5.44
N LEU A 100 12.26 14.77 5.48
CA LEU A 100 11.27 15.07 4.44
C LEU A 100 11.95 15.29 3.08
N ASP A 101 12.99 16.13 3.04
CA ASP A 101 13.72 16.42 1.80
C ASP A 101 14.34 15.14 1.19
N ALA A 102 14.89 14.23 2.02
CA ALA A 102 15.42 12.95 1.57
C ALA A 102 14.33 12.07 0.94
N VAL A 103 13.14 12.00 1.54
CA VAL A 103 12.03 11.23 0.97
C VAL A 103 11.54 11.85 -0.33
N LEU A 104 11.39 13.18 -0.41
CA LEU A 104 10.96 13.87 -1.62
C LEU A 104 11.93 13.71 -2.79
N GLN A 105 13.24 13.55 -2.51
CA GLN A 105 14.27 13.30 -3.54
C GLN A 105 14.28 11.86 -4.04
N THR A 106 13.94 10.89 -3.19
CA THR A 106 14.04 9.45 -3.51
C THR A 106 12.70 8.83 -3.91
N ALA A 107 11.59 9.46 -3.58
CA ALA A 107 10.26 8.95 -3.88
C ALA A 107 9.99 8.92 -5.39
N THR A 108 9.57 7.77 -5.88
CA THR A 108 9.29 7.55 -7.32
C THR A 108 7.99 8.22 -7.79
N GLN A 109 7.07 8.51 -6.87
CA GLN A 109 5.75 9.07 -7.18
C GLN A 109 5.30 10.06 -6.08
N VAL A 110 5.91 11.24 -6.05
CA VAL A 110 5.39 12.35 -5.24
C VAL A 110 4.30 13.06 -6.03
N PRO A 111 3.07 13.19 -5.51
CA PRO A 111 2.02 13.95 -6.17
C PRO A 111 2.43 15.41 -6.37
N PRO A 112 1.99 16.03 -7.48
CA PRO A 112 2.35 17.42 -7.79
C PRO A 112 1.86 18.42 -6.74
N GLU A 113 0.84 18.06 -5.95
CA GLU A 113 0.28 18.92 -4.89
C GLU A 113 1.20 19.03 -3.66
N VAL A 114 2.04 18.02 -3.39
CA VAL A 114 2.92 18.01 -2.21
C VAL A 114 3.98 19.10 -2.28
N GLY A 115 4.59 19.30 -3.44
CA GLY A 115 5.63 20.31 -3.64
C GLY A 115 5.19 21.72 -3.22
N PRO A 116 4.08 22.25 -3.75
CA PRO A 116 3.53 23.54 -3.33
C PRO A 116 3.18 23.63 -1.83
N MET A 117 2.68 22.56 -1.22
CA MET A 117 2.39 22.53 0.22
C MET A 117 3.66 22.65 1.06
N VAL A 118 4.70 21.90 0.70
CA VAL A 118 6.00 21.95 1.37
C VAL A 118 6.65 23.33 1.18
N GLN A 119 6.54 23.93 0.00
CA GLN A 119 7.06 25.28 -0.24
C GLN A 119 6.34 26.34 0.61
N ALA A 120 5.01 26.31 0.65
CA ALA A 120 4.21 27.21 1.50
C ALA A 120 4.59 27.08 2.98
N LEU A 121 4.90 25.86 3.43
CA LEU A 121 5.34 25.59 4.79
C LEU A 121 6.74 26.19 5.06
N LYS A 122 7.69 26.06 4.13
CA LYS A 122 9.02 26.66 4.21
C LYS A 122 8.95 28.20 4.21
N ASP A 123 8.05 28.78 3.41
CA ASP A 123 7.89 30.23 3.31
C ASP A 123 7.31 30.83 4.60
N ILE A 124 6.32 30.20 5.21
CA ILE A 124 5.75 30.69 6.48
C ILE A 124 6.73 30.47 7.64
N GLU A 125 7.46 29.34 7.66
CA GLU A 125 8.53 29.10 8.62
C GLU A 125 9.55 30.24 8.60
N ALA A 126 10.11 30.55 7.44
CA ALA A 126 11.14 31.57 7.31
C ALA A 126 10.68 32.94 7.85
N ARG A 127 9.44 33.35 7.53
CA ARG A 127 8.85 34.57 8.04
C ARG A 127 8.67 34.55 9.56
N THR A 128 8.10 33.46 10.08
CA THR A 128 7.79 33.32 11.51
C THR A 128 9.06 33.28 12.35
N VAL A 129 10.09 32.59 11.89
CA VAL A 129 11.40 32.53 12.56
C VAL A 129 12.04 33.90 12.62
N ALA A 130 12.01 34.67 11.51
CA ALA A 130 12.53 36.06 11.48
C ALA A 130 11.77 36.98 12.44
N THR A 131 10.44 36.87 12.51
CA THR A 131 9.62 37.67 13.43
C THR A 131 9.87 37.24 14.89
N THR A 132 9.99 35.95 15.16
CA THR A 132 10.32 35.43 16.49
C THR A 132 11.67 35.97 16.98
N ALA A 133 12.69 36.00 16.12
CA ALA A 133 13.99 36.58 16.46
C ALA A 133 13.90 38.07 16.82
N LYS A 134 13.07 38.85 16.11
CA LYS A 134 12.82 40.26 16.45
C LYS A 134 12.13 40.43 17.81
N VAL A 135 11.12 39.59 18.11
CA VAL A 135 10.45 39.59 19.43
C VAL A 135 11.45 39.33 20.53
N VAL A 136 12.29 38.28 20.38
CA VAL A 136 13.33 37.97 21.37
C VAL A 136 14.32 39.11 21.54
N ALA A 137 14.78 39.74 20.46
CA ALA A 137 15.70 40.88 20.49
C ALA A 137 15.11 42.12 21.21
N LEU A 138 13.84 42.46 20.98
CA LEU A 138 13.14 43.52 21.68
C LEU A 138 13.06 43.29 23.18
N VAL A 139 12.73 42.06 23.61
CA VAL A 139 12.72 41.71 25.04
C VAL A 139 14.12 41.80 25.66
N GLN A 140 15.16 41.36 24.91
CA GLN A 140 16.55 41.45 25.37
C GLN A 140 17.06 42.88 25.52
N SER A 141 16.59 43.79 24.61
CA SER A 141 16.91 45.22 24.72
C SER A 141 16.09 45.99 25.76
N GLY A 142 15.14 45.34 26.43
CA GLY A 142 14.28 45.95 27.45
C GLY A 142 12.99 46.55 26.88
N ASP A 143 12.78 46.55 25.58
CA ASP A 143 11.54 47.01 24.94
C ASP A 143 10.45 45.93 24.96
N ARG A 144 9.89 45.73 26.16
CA ARG A 144 8.81 44.75 26.36
C ARG A 144 7.51 45.13 25.66
N THR A 145 7.22 46.44 25.63
CA THR A 145 5.99 46.93 24.95
C THR A 145 6.05 46.72 23.45
N GLY A 146 7.20 47.00 22.83
CA GLY A 146 7.41 46.75 21.41
C GLY A 146 7.39 45.23 21.09
N ALA A 147 7.96 44.41 21.98
CA ALA A 147 7.92 42.94 21.84
C ALA A 147 6.48 42.40 21.90
N GLU A 148 5.67 42.87 22.85
CA GLU A 148 4.27 42.50 22.99
C GLU A 148 3.45 42.91 21.78
N ALA A 149 3.62 44.13 21.30
CA ALA A 149 2.96 44.64 20.10
C ALA A 149 3.30 43.80 18.87
N LEU A 150 4.58 43.45 18.65
CA LEU A 150 5.03 42.62 17.54
C LEU A 150 4.54 41.17 17.67
N LEU A 151 4.51 40.64 18.90
CA LEU A 151 3.96 39.31 19.17
C LEU A 151 2.51 39.19 18.72
N TRP A 152 1.67 40.13 19.08
CA TRP A 152 0.24 40.13 18.74
C TRP A 152 -0.04 40.48 17.27
N ALA A 153 0.67 41.46 16.73
CA ALA A 153 0.41 41.96 15.38
C ALA A 153 0.94 41.01 14.28
N GLU A 154 2.08 40.39 14.53
CA GLU A 154 2.75 39.58 13.49
C GLU A 154 3.03 38.13 13.89
N ALA A 155 3.71 37.90 15.04
CA ALA A 155 4.16 36.57 15.37
C ALA A 155 2.99 35.58 15.56
N LYS A 156 1.96 35.96 16.32
CA LYS A 156 0.79 35.10 16.56
C LYS A 156 0.08 34.69 15.27
N PRO A 157 -0.34 35.60 14.36
CA PRO A 157 -0.98 35.19 13.11
C PRO A 157 -0.05 34.39 12.19
N GLN A 158 1.26 34.61 12.21
CA GLN A 158 2.22 33.81 11.44
C GLN A 158 2.30 32.38 11.99
N TYR A 159 2.34 32.18 13.31
CA TYR A 159 2.27 30.85 13.90
C TYR A 159 0.96 30.12 13.59
N GLU A 160 -0.18 30.84 13.60
CA GLU A 160 -1.47 30.27 13.20
C GLU A 160 -1.44 29.81 11.73
N GLN A 161 -0.86 30.62 10.82
CA GLN A 161 -0.67 30.23 9.42
C GLN A 161 0.28 29.03 9.26
N TRP A 162 1.35 28.99 10.07
CA TRP A 162 2.30 27.89 10.04
C TRP A 162 1.63 26.56 10.47
N LEU A 163 0.87 26.59 11.55
CA LEU A 163 0.08 25.44 12.01
C LEU A 163 -0.94 25.00 10.95
N ALA A 164 -1.62 25.95 10.30
CA ALA A 164 -2.56 25.64 9.23
C ALA A 164 -1.88 25.01 8.00
N ALA A 165 -0.70 25.51 7.62
CA ALA A 165 0.07 24.92 6.52
C ALA A 165 0.54 23.49 6.84
N ALA A 166 0.99 23.25 8.07
CA ALA A 166 1.36 21.90 8.53
C ALA A 166 0.15 20.96 8.56
N ASN A 167 -0.99 21.40 9.09
CA ASN A 167 -2.22 20.61 9.09
C ASN A 167 -2.66 20.24 7.67
N LYS A 168 -2.59 21.17 6.72
CA LYS A 168 -2.95 20.90 5.32
C LYS A 168 -2.13 19.75 4.72
N LEU A 169 -0.83 19.68 5.03
CA LEU A 169 0.03 18.59 4.56
C LEU A 169 -0.29 17.27 5.32
N ILE A 170 -0.56 17.33 6.63
CA ILE A 170 -0.97 16.18 7.43
C ILE A 170 -2.25 15.57 6.87
N ASP A 171 -3.30 16.37 6.69
CA ASP A 171 -4.62 15.95 6.23
C ASP A 171 -4.54 15.36 4.81
N TYR A 172 -3.72 15.96 3.94
CA TYR A 172 -3.49 15.47 2.59
C TYR A 172 -2.86 14.07 2.59
N GLU A 173 -1.79 13.87 3.36
CA GLU A 173 -1.13 12.56 3.44
C GLU A 173 -1.98 11.51 4.16
N GLU A 174 -2.75 11.91 5.17
CA GLU A 174 -3.71 11.01 5.83
C GLU A 174 -4.77 10.51 4.85
N ALA A 175 -5.36 11.41 4.07
CA ALA A 175 -6.34 11.05 3.04
C ALA A 175 -5.74 10.09 2.00
N ARG A 176 -4.47 10.27 1.62
CA ARG A 176 -3.76 9.36 0.70
C ARG A 176 -3.53 7.99 1.31
N ILE A 177 -3.07 7.93 2.56
CA ILE A 177 -2.86 6.67 3.29
C ILE A 177 -4.17 5.88 3.38
N ILE A 178 -5.26 6.56 3.75
CA ILE A 178 -6.59 5.94 3.85
C ILE A 178 -7.04 5.42 2.47
N LYS A 179 -6.92 6.24 1.43
CA LYS A 179 -7.29 5.86 0.06
C LYS A 179 -6.51 4.66 -0.45
N ASN A 180 -5.18 4.67 -0.31
CA ASN A 180 -4.33 3.57 -0.74
C ASN A 180 -4.65 2.28 0.03
N SER A 181 -4.88 2.38 1.34
CA SER A 181 -5.25 1.23 2.17
C SER A 181 -6.63 0.68 1.79
N ALA A 182 -7.61 1.55 1.52
CA ALA A 182 -8.93 1.15 1.07
C ALA A 182 -8.87 0.44 -0.29
N THR A 183 -8.11 0.98 -1.25
CA THR A 183 -7.90 0.36 -2.56
C THR A 183 -7.24 -1.02 -2.41
N ALA A 184 -6.16 -1.13 -1.63
CA ALA A 184 -5.48 -2.39 -1.39
C ALA A 184 -6.42 -3.45 -0.75
N ASN A 185 -7.26 -3.04 0.21
CA ASN A 185 -8.25 -3.93 0.83
C ASN A 185 -9.35 -4.36 -0.16
N GLN A 186 -9.82 -3.44 -1.01
CA GLN A 186 -10.79 -3.74 -2.05
C GLN A 186 -10.21 -4.73 -3.07
N ASP A 187 -9.00 -4.49 -3.55
CA ASP A 187 -8.30 -5.37 -4.49
C ASP A 187 -8.10 -6.77 -3.88
N ALA A 188 -7.70 -6.86 -2.60
CA ALA A 188 -7.57 -8.13 -1.89
C ALA A 188 -8.90 -8.89 -1.76
N SER A 189 -9.99 -8.17 -1.48
CA SER A 189 -11.33 -8.76 -1.36
C SER A 189 -11.84 -9.26 -2.72
N GLN A 190 -11.72 -8.46 -3.78
CA GLN A 190 -12.11 -8.84 -5.14
C GLN A 190 -11.25 -10.02 -5.64
N PHE A 191 -9.95 -10.00 -5.38
CA PHE A 191 -9.04 -11.09 -5.69
C PHE A 191 -9.52 -12.41 -5.09
N THR A 192 -9.89 -12.43 -3.81
CA THR A 192 -10.40 -13.63 -3.14
C THR A 192 -11.65 -14.17 -3.84
N GLY A 193 -12.60 -13.32 -4.18
CA GLY A 193 -13.82 -13.71 -4.90
C GLY A 193 -13.56 -14.28 -6.29
N VAL A 194 -12.70 -13.62 -7.07
CA VAL A 194 -12.31 -14.07 -8.41
C VAL A 194 -11.58 -15.41 -8.36
N MET A 195 -10.64 -15.56 -7.41
CA MET A 195 -9.90 -16.82 -7.23
C MET A 195 -10.81 -17.99 -6.87
N LEU A 196 -11.78 -17.75 -5.98
CA LEU A 196 -12.77 -18.77 -5.62
C LEU A 196 -13.61 -19.19 -6.85
N ALA A 197 -14.10 -18.22 -7.62
CA ALA A 197 -14.89 -18.47 -8.82
C ALA A 197 -14.10 -19.26 -9.89
N ILE A 198 -12.85 -18.88 -10.15
CA ILE A 198 -11.99 -19.57 -11.11
C ILE A 198 -11.67 -21.00 -10.62
N THR A 199 -11.41 -21.18 -9.34
CA THR A 199 -11.15 -22.50 -8.74
C THR A 199 -12.34 -23.42 -8.88
N LEU A 200 -13.54 -22.95 -8.56
CA LEU A 200 -14.79 -23.73 -8.74
C LEU A 200 -15.04 -24.09 -10.20
N LEU A 201 -14.83 -23.13 -11.11
CA LEU A 201 -14.97 -23.37 -12.54
C LEU A 201 -13.97 -24.42 -13.05
N ALA A 202 -12.71 -24.32 -12.66
CA ALA A 202 -11.66 -25.29 -13.00
C ALA A 202 -11.99 -26.69 -12.47
N MET A 203 -12.53 -26.77 -11.26
CA MET A 203 -12.98 -28.04 -10.66
C MET A 203 -14.12 -28.67 -11.47
N LEU A 204 -15.12 -27.87 -11.84
CA LEU A 204 -16.24 -28.35 -12.67
C LEU A 204 -15.78 -28.85 -14.05
N ILE A 205 -14.89 -28.10 -14.69
CA ILE A 205 -14.30 -28.49 -15.99
C ILE A 205 -13.51 -29.80 -15.84
N SER A 206 -12.71 -29.95 -14.78
CA SER A 206 -11.92 -31.16 -14.54
C SER A 206 -12.79 -32.38 -14.30
N VAL A 207 -13.86 -32.24 -13.53
CA VAL A 207 -14.83 -33.33 -13.30
C VAL A 207 -15.52 -33.71 -14.61
N ALA A 208 -16.01 -32.72 -15.36
CA ALA A 208 -16.66 -32.96 -16.66
C ALA A 208 -15.70 -33.67 -17.64
N ALA A 209 -14.46 -33.18 -17.76
CA ALA A 209 -13.44 -33.81 -18.61
C ALA A 209 -13.17 -35.28 -18.20
N THR A 210 -13.03 -35.53 -16.90
CA THR A 210 -12.82 -36.86 -16.37
C THR A 210 -13.98 -37.81 -16.72
N VAL A 211 -15.22 -37.38 -16.53
CA VAL A 211 -16.41 -38.17 -16.86
C VAL A 211 -16.49 -38.45 -18.36
N ILE A 212 -16.26 -37.44 -19.21
CA ILE A 212 -16.29 -37.59 -20.68
C ILE A 212 -15.22 -38.54 -21.15
N VAL A 213 -13.99 -38.42 -20.65
CA VAL A 213 -12.87 -39.28 -21.03
C VAL A 213 -13.10 -40.72 -20.53
N SER A 214 -13.50 -40.91 -19.28
CA SER A 214 -13.78 -42.21 -18.71
C SER A 214 -14.89 -42.95 -19.48
N ARG A 215 -16.00 -42.27 -19.76
CA ARG A 215 -17.09 -42.85 -20.58
C ARG A 215 -16.66 -43.17 -22.00
N SER A 216 -15.82 -42.31 -22.60
CA SER A 216 -15.32 -42.52 -23.96
C SER A 216 -14.41 -43.74 -24.06
N ILE A 217 -13.51 -43.93 -23.07
CA ILE A 217 -12.62 -45.09 -22.99
C ILE A 217 -13.42 -46.38 -22.80
N GLY A 218 -14.39 -46.37 -21.88
CA GLY A 218 -15.25 -47.52 -21.62
C GLY A 218 -16.08 -47.94 -22.85
N ARG A 219 -16.54 -46.95 -23.66
CA ARG A 219 -17.26 -47.24 -24.94
C ARG A 219 -16.36 -47.77 -26.05
N GLU A 220 -15.15 -47.28 -26.18
CA GLU A 220 -14.20 -47.73 -27.22
C GLU A 220 -13.60 -49.09 -26.92
N LEU A 221 -13.45 -49.48 -25.63
CA LEU A 221 -12.94 -50.79 -25.24
C LEU A 221 -14.01 -51.88 -25.12
N GLY A 222 -15.30 -51.50 -25.05
CA GLY A 222 -16.42 -52.47 -24.92
C GLY A 222 -16.43 -53.23 -23.61
N ALA A 223 -15.37 -53.13 -22.78
CA ALA A 223 -15.19 -53.77 -21.49
C ALA A 223 -14.21 -52.97 -20.62
N GLU A 224 -14.12 -53.23 -19.33
CA GLU A 224 -13.12 -52.61 -18.46
C GLU A 224 -11.69 -53.01 -18.87
N PRO A 225 -10.70 -52.08 -18.82
CA PRO A 225 -9.31 -52.36 -19.22
C PRO A 225 -8.69 -53.55 -18.51
N SER A 226 -9.12 -53.87 -17.30
CA SER A 226 -8.74 -55.06 -16.51
C SER A 226 -9.28 -56.35 -17.12
N GLU A 227 -10.52 -56.34 -17.61
CA GLU A 227 -11.16 -57.48 -18.24
C GLU A 227 -10.52 -57.78 -19.61
N VAL A 228 -10.29 -56.73 -20.42
CA VAL A 228 -9.58 -56.85 -21.71
C VAL A 228 -8.17 -57.45 -21.51
N ARG A 229 -7.45 -56.96 -20.50
CA ARG A 229 -6.11 -57.51 -20.18
C ARG A 229 -6.17 -58.99 -19.77
N ALA A 230 -7.14 -59.40 -18.96
CA ALA A 230 -7.29 -60.80 -18.53
C ALA A 230 -7.59 -61.73 -19.72
N VAL A 231 -8.48 -61.30 -20.64
CA VAL A 231 -8.79 -62.02 -21.88
C VAL A 231 -7.57 -62.15 -22.77
N VAL A 232 -6.83 -61.06 -23.00
CA VAL A 232 -5.60 -61.06 -23.82
C VAL A 232 -4.55 -61.97 -23.21
N GLN A 233 -4.40 -61.98 -21.89
CA GLN A 233 -3.44 -62.81 -21.16
C GLN A 233 -3.80 -64.32 -21.25
N ALA A 234 -5.08 -64.67 -21.16
CA ALA A 234 -5.57 -66.02 -21.37
C ALA A 234 -5.34 -66.52 -22.79
N ILE A 235 -5.64 -65.65 -23.81
CA ILE A 235 -5.36 -65.97 -25.22
C ILE A 235 -3.85 -66.21 -25.45
N GLN A 236 -2.98 -65.38 -24.85
CA GLN A 236 -1.52 -65.60 -24.94
C GLN A 236 -1.05 -66.91 -24.30
N GLN A 237 -1.78 -67.41 -23.33
CA GLN A 237 -1.52 -68.75 -22.68
C GLN A 237 -2.18 -69.90 -23.40
N GLY A 238 -2.85 -69.66 -24.51
CA GLY A 238 -3.51 -70.71 -25.32
C GLY A 238 -4.93 -71.06 -24.84
N ASP A 239 -5.48 -70.34 -23.89
CA ASP A 239 -6.85 -70.57 -23.42
C ASP A 239 -7.83 -69.65 -24.22
N LEU A 240 -8.53 -70.28 -25.17
CA LEU A 240 -9.55 -69.69 -26.04
C LEU A 240 -10.97 -69.84 -25.47
N THR A 241 -11.13 -70.40 -24.28
CA THR A 241 -12.45 -70.67 -23.69
C THR A 241 -12.98 -69.59 -22.80
N VAL A 242 -12.20 -68.52 -22.58
CA VAL A 242 -12.59 -67.37 -21.71
C VAL A 242 -13.72 -66.60 -22.37
N PRO A 243 -14.88 -66.43 -21.71
CA PRO A 243 -16.01 -65.71 -22.26
C PRO A 243 -15.71 -64.22 -22.35
N VAL A 244 -15.83 -63.63 -23.51
CA VAL A 244 -15.72 -62.17 -23.74
C VAL A 244 -17.08 -61.53 -23.49
N HIS A 245 -17.22 -60.84 -22.33
CA HIS A 245 -18.44 -60.10 -22.01
C HIS A 245 -18.37 -58.68 -22.65
N VAL A 246 -19.02 -58.52 -23.80
CA VAL A 246 -19.15 -57.19 -24.41
C VAL A 246 -20.41 -56.54 -23.84
N LYS A 247 -20.24 -55.41 -23.12
CA LYS A 247 -21.39 -54.58 -22.71
C LYS A 247 -21.98 -53.95 -23.96
N ALA A 248 -23.24 -54.23 -24.26
CA ALA A 248 -24.00 -53.54 -25.30
C ALA A 248 -24.03 -52.03 -24.97
N GLY A 249 -23.59 -51.18 -25.91
CA GLY A 249 -23.48 -49.73 -25.79
C GLY A 249 -24.82 -48.98 -25.77
#